data_331faa4783977058f89c475d022e82dd
#
_entry.id   331faa4783977058f89c475d022e82dd
#
_cell.length_a   1.000
_cell.length_b   1.000
_cell.length_c   1.000
_cell.angle_alpha   90.00
_cell.angle_beta   90.00
_cell.angle_gamma   90.00
#
_symmetry.space_group_name_H-M   'P 1'
#
loop_
_entity.id
_entity.type
_entity.pdbx_description
1 polymer ?
#
loop_
_entity_poly.entity_id
_entity_poly.type
_entity_poly.pdbx_seq_one_letter_code
_entity_poly.pdbx_strand_id
1 'polypeptide(L)'
;NSIVRTCKNKTCEKKFTPNRNNQVFCSKICADREGKRDYKKRNPEKTKESENRRKKFKYHNDPKDREKKINATSSRYHKLSPEEKRERSRKNRAARDPDELKKYHREYFAERIKADLNFLLISNLRTLTKGAIKRGGSETDAKTLELIGCSLEECRKHIEEQFDEKMNWNNWDRRGWHLDHIRPCSSFNLSEEKQQYICFNWRNLRPLWWDKNINKKDKYDQLDEENWTKLFRNLGYEGDLFLIYN
;
A
#
# COMPACT_ATOMS: atom_id res chain seq x y z
N ASN A 1 48.30 -23.60 -58.12
CA ASN A 1 48.41 -23.17 -56.77
C ASN A 1 47.04 -22.73 -56.23
N SER A 2 46.41 -23.58 -55.40
CA SER A 2 45.11 -23.25 -54.80
C SER A 2 45.32 -22.17 -53.76
N ILE A 3 44.66 -21.00 -53.89
CA ILE A 3 44.72 -19.88 -52.92
C ILE A 3 43.98 -20.30 -51.68
N VAL A 4 44.67 -20.43 -50.53
CA VAL A 4 44.10 -20.69 -49.21
C VAL A 4 43.83 -19.37 -48.51
N ARG A 5 42.60 -19.16 -47.97
CA ARG A 5 42.20 -17.97 -47.21
C ARG A 5 41.82 -18.34 -45.79
N THR A 6 42.02 -17.38 -44.86
CA THR A 6 41.50 -17.49 -43.52
C THR A 6 40.09 -16.89 -43.44
N CYS A 7 39.19 -17.55 -42.77
CA CYS A 7 37.81 -17.11 -42.67
C CYS A 7 37.71 -15.73 -41.95
N LYS A 8 37.01 -14.78 -42.56
CA LYS A 8 36.83 -13.41 -42.03
C LYS A 8 35.94 -13.32 -40.79
N ASN A 9 35.26 -14.43 -40.42
CA ASN A 9 34.48 -14.44 -39.16
C ASN A 9 35.45 -14.41 -37.96
N LYS A 10 35.36 -13.40 -37.14
CA LYS A 10 36.25 -13.13 -35.98
C LYS A 10 36.38 -14.28 -34.98
N THR A 11 35.42 -15.17 -34.94
CA THR A 11 35.41 -16.35 -34.02
C THR A 11 35.71 -17.66 -34.77
N CYS A 12 36.21 -17.61 -36.02
CA CYS A 12 36.52 -18.77 -36.82
C CYS A 12 37.94 -18.66 -37.40
N GLU A 13 38.82 -19.49 -36.97
CA GLU A 13 40.22 -19.53 -37.39
C GLU A 13 40.43 -20.48 -38.58
N LYS A 14 39.36 -21.00 -39.18
CA LYS A 14 39.44 -22.01 -40.24
C LYS A 14 40.03 -21.43 -41.51
N LYS A 15 41.07 -22.09 -42.03
CA LYS A 15 41.60 -21.88 -43.38
C LYS A 15 40.78 -22.71 -44.38
N PHE A 16 40.48 -22.12 -45.53
CA PHE A 16 39.67 -22.79 -46.56
C PHE A 16 40.13 -22.36 -47.96
N THR A 17 39.87 -23.21 -48.95
CA THR A 17 40.04 -22.88 -50.36
C THR A 17 38.74 -22.30 -50.90
N PRO A 18 38.71 -21.06 -51.37
CA PRO A 18 37.49 -20.41 -51.82
C PRO A 18 36.99 -21.03 -53.17
N ASN A 19 35.70 -21.29 -53.26
CA ASN A 19 35.05 -21.76 -54.51
C ASN A 19 34.75 -20.60 -55.46
N ARG A 20 34.87 -19.34 -55.01
CA ARG A 20 34.66 -18.12 -55.80
C ARG A 20 35.70 -17.07 -55.38
N ASN A 21 36.12 -16.23 -56.33
CA ASN A 21 37.15 -15.23 -56.10
C ASN A 21 36.82 -14.23 -54.97
N ASN A 22 35.55 -13.95 -54.69
CA ASN A 22 35.12 -13.02 -53.62
C ASN A 22 34.72 -13.71 -52.31
N GLN A 23 34.89 -15.04 -52.19
CA GLN A 23 34.50 -15.76 -50.97
C GLN A 23 35.49 -15.46 -49.83
N VAL A 24 34.99 -14.83 -48.77
CA VAL A 24 35.75 -14.43 -47.57
C VAL A 24 35.40 -15.23 -46.31
N PHE A 25 34.37 -16.06 -46.38
CA PHE A 25 33.92 -16.91 -45.26
C PHE A 25 34.00 -18.40 -45.67
N CYS A 26 34.44 -19.23 -44.74
CA CYS A 26 34.57 -20.68 -44.98
C CYS A 26 33.22 -21.39 -45.14
N SER A 27 32.11 -20.80 -44.68
CA SER A 27 30.76 -21.35 -44.77
C SER A 27 29.70 -20.25 -44.72
N LYS A 28 28.48 -20.57 -45.15
CA LYS A 28 27.30 -19.71 -45.00
C LYS A 28 27.05 -19.36 -43.51
N ILE A 29 27.25 -20.30 -42.58
CA ILE A 29 27.11 -20.08 -41.14
C ILE A 29 28.03 -18.95 -40.66
N CYS A 30 29.27 -18.91 -41.13
CA CYS A 30 30.21 -17.87 -40.79
C CYS A 30 29.83 -16.51 -41.37
N ALA A 31 29.36 -16.48 -42.62
CA ALA A 31 28.84 -15.27 -43.26
C ALA A 31 27.61 -14.73 -42.49
N ASP A 32 26.64 -15.58 -42.17
CA ASP A 32 25.43 -15.21 -41.43
C ASP A 32 25.74 -14.69 -39.98
N ARG A 33 26.72 -15.30 -39.31
CA ARG A 33 27.15 -14.84 -37.99
C ARG A 33 27.77 -13.44 -38.04
N GLU A 34 28.61 -13.17 -39.01
CA GLU A 34 29.22 -11.84 -39.14
C GLU A 34 28.17 -10.81 -39.61
N GLY A 35 27.31 -11.13 -40.54
CA GLY A 35 26.20 -10.32 -40.97
C GLY A 35 25.27 -9.92 -39.79
N LYS A 36 24.96 -10.86 -38.88
CA LYS A 36 24.20 -10.58 -37.67
C LYS A 36 24.94 -9.63 -36.71
N ARG A 37 26.28 -9.78 -36.56
CA ARG A 37 27.08 -8.85 -35.76
C ARG A 37 27.06 -7.44 -36.33
N ASP A 38 27.25 -7.32 -37.63
CA ASP A 38 27.26 -6.03 -38.35
C ASP A 38 25.87 -5.37 -38.29
N TYR A 39 24.80 -6.15 -38.42
CA TYR A 39 23.44 -5.65 -38.23
C TYR A 39 23.22 -5.10 -36.82
N LYS A 40 23.66 -5.84 -35.79
CA LYS A 40 23.56 -5.36 -34.39
C LYS A 40 24.30 -4.04 -34.16
N LYS A 41 25.49 -3.90 -34.75
CA LYS A 41 26.29 -2.65 -34.64
C LYS A 41 25.63 -1.48 -35.33
N ARG A 42 25.06 -1.71 -36.53
CA ARG A 42 24.38 -0.66 -37.31
C ARG A 42 22.99 -0.30 -36.73
N ASN A 43 22.34 -1.23 -36.02
CA ASN A 43 20.99 -1.06 -35.54
C ASN A 43 20.87 -1.42 -34.04
N PRO A 44 21.58 -0.74 -33.12
CA PRO A 44 21.62 -1.09 -31.73
C PRO A 44 20.24 -0.99 -31.06
N GLU A 45 19.48 0.06 -31.35
CA GLU A 45 18.15 0.30 -30.75
C GLU A 45 17.13 -0.75 -31.20
N LYS A 46 17.04 -1.04 -32.49
CA LYS A 46 16.13 -2.09 -33.04
C LYS A 46 16.47 -3.47 -32.49
N THR A 47 17.76 -3.75 -32.30
CA THR A 47 18.21 -5.02 -31.71
C THR A 47 17.79 -5.11 -30.23
N LYS A 48 18.01 -4.06 -29.48
CA LYS A 48 17.63 -3.95 -28.05
C LYS A 48 16.10 -4.10 -27.87
N GLU A 49 15.33 -3.42 -28.70
CA GLU A 49 13.87 -3.51 -28.68
C GLU A 49 13.38 -4.94 -28.97
N SER A 50 13.92 -5.58 -30.00
CA SER A 50 13.60 -6.97 -30.34
C SER A 50 13.96 -7.96 -29.24
N GLU A 51 15.13 -7.80 -28.62
CA GLU A 51 15.56 -8.59 -27.47
C GLU A 51 14.65 -8.38 -26.26
N ASN A 52 14.25 -7.15 -25.98
CA ASN A 52 13.33 -6.82 -24.87
C ASN A 52 11.94 -7.42 -25.11
N ARG A 53 11.42 -7.33 -26.34
CA ARG A 53 10.15 -7.96 -26.72
C ARG A 53 10.18 -9.46 -26.50
N ARG A 54 11.26 -10.13 -26.93
CA ARG A 54 11.44 -11.58 -26.71
C ARG A 54 11.55 -11.94 -25.24
N LYS A 55 12.31 -11.15 -24.44
CA LYS A 55 12.43 -11.36 -22.99
C LYS A 55 11.09 -11.19 -22.29
N LYS A 56 10.31 -10.17 -22.67
CA LYS A 56 8.97 -9.91 -22.15
C LYS A 56 8.02 -11.04 -22.49
N PHE A 57 8.00 -11.47 -23.75
CA PHE A 57 7.19 -12.61 -24.20
C PHE A 57 7.52 -13.88 -23.40
N LYS A 58 8.80 -14.22 -23.26
CA LYS A 58 9.23 -15.39 -22.50
C LYS A 58 8.80 -15.30 -21.01
N TYR A 59 8.95 -14.15 -20.38
CA TYR A 59 8.53 -13.94 -19.00
C TYR A 59 7.03 -14.17 -18.80
N HIS A 60 6.19 -13.74 -19.74
CA HIS A 60 4.73 -13.90 -19.62
C HIS A 60 4.25 -15.32 -19.98
N ASN A 61 4.90 -16.01 -20.88
CA ASN A 61 4.43 -17.29 -21.41
C ASN A 61 5.18 -18.53 -20.90
N ASP A 62 6.30 -18.34 -20.18
CA ASP A 62 7.07 -19.43 -19.58
C ASP A 62 7.07 -19.29 -18.04
N PRO A 63 6.20 -20.04 -17.33
CA PRO A 63 6.12 -19.99 -15.87
C PRO A 63 7.46 -20.31 -15.18
N LYS A 64 8.23 -21.25 -15.70
CA LYS A 64 9.54 -21.64 -15.14
C LYS A 64 10.58 -20.52 -15.28
N ASP A 65 10.64 -19.87 -16.44
CA ASP A 65 11.55 -18.71 -16.66
C ASP A 65 11.14 -17.53 -15.76
N ARG A 66 9.84 -17.31 -15.58
CA ARG A 66 9.30 -16.28 -14.67
C ARG A 66 9.68 -16.55 -13.22
N GLU A 67 9.44 -17.77 -12.74
CA GLU A 67 9.77 -18.17 -11.36
C GLU A 67 11.28 -18.04 -11.10
N LYS A 68 12.12 -18.52 -12.03
CA LYS A 68 13.59 -18.38 -11.94
C LYS A 68 14.02 -16.92 -11.79
N LYS A 69 13.40 -16.01 -12.54
CA LYS A 69 13.71 -14.56 -12.46
C LYS A 69 13.22 -13.92 -11.18
N ILE A 70 12.03 -14.30 -10.70
CA ILE A 70 11.49 -13.83 -9.40
C ILE A 70 12.43 -14.28 -8.29
N ASN A 71 12.79 -15.55 -8.24
CA ASN A 71 13.66 -16.11 -7.20
C ASN A 71 15.06 -15.48 -7.23
N ALA A 72 15.63 -15.25 -8.40
CA ALA A 72 16.93 -14.58 -8.55
C ALA A 72 16.86 -13.11 -8.07
N THR A 73 15.77 -12.40 -8.35
CA THR A 73 15.57 -11.02 -7.91
C THR A 73 15.35 -10.94 -6.39
N SER A 74 14.52 -11.83 -5.86
CA SER A 74 14.27 -11.96 -4.42
C SER A 74 15.56 -12.29 -3.66
N SER A 75 16.33 -13.26 -4.12
CA SER A 75 17.61 -13.63 -3.52
C SER A 75 18.61 -12.47 -3.49
N ARG A 76 18.69 -11.68 -4.58
CA ARG A 76 19.55 -10.48 -4.61
C ARG A 76 19.06 -9.42 -3.61
N TYR A 77 17.75 -9.21 -3.51
CA TYR A 77 17.18 -8.26 -2.56
C TYR A 77 17.44 -8.67 -1.11
N HIS A 78 17.30 -9.95 -0.79
CA HIS A 78 17.57 -10.45 0.57
C HIS A 78 19.02 -10.28 1.01
N LYS A 79 19.96 -10.32 0.07
CA LYS A 79 21.40 -10.12 0.33
C LYS A 79 21.79 -8.66 0.58
N LEU A 80 20.91 -7.69 0.26
CA LEU A 80 21.18 -6.29 0.53
C LEU A 80 21.14 -6.00 2.04
N SER A 81 22.02 -5.11 2.48
CA SER A 81 21.98 -4.57 3.84
C SER A 81 20.70 -3.77 4.09
N PRO A 82 20.33 -3.54 5.36
CA PRO A 82 19.21 -2.66 5.70
C PRO A 82 19.34 -1.24 5.10
N GLU A 83 20.55 -0.72 5.05
CA GLU A 83 20.86 0.59 4.46
C GLU A 83 20.66 0.63 2.95
N GLU A 84 21.18 -0.35 2.23
CA GLU A 84 20.99 -0.48 0.78
C GLU A 84 19.52 -0.65 0.41
N LYS A 85 18.74 -1.39 1.21
CA LYS A 85 17.28 -1.52 1.05
C LYS A 85 16.57 -0.18 1.22
N ARG A 86 16.96 0.60 2.24
CA ARG A 86 16.40 1.95 2.49
C ARG A 86 16.75 2.91 1.36
N GLU A 87 17.99 2.90 0.90
CA GLU A 87 18.45 3.76 -0.21
C GLU A 87 17.73 3.41 -1.52
N ARG A 88 17.60 2.12 -1.85
CA ARG A 88 16.85 1.66 -3.00
C ARG A 88 15.38 2.07 -2.94
N SER A 89 14.75 1.95 -1.77
CA SER A 89 13.37 2.40 -1.55
C SER A 89 13.23 3.91 -1.73
N ARG A 90 14.21 4.69 -1.25
CA ARG A 90 14.26 6.15 -1.42
C ARG A 90 14.38 6.53 -2.90
N LYS A 91 15.30 5.90 -3.64
CA LYS A 91 15.48 6.12 -5.09
C LYS A 91 14.21 5.75 -5.88
N ASN A 92 13.61 4.61 -5.57
CA ASN A 92 12.37 4.19 -6.23
C ASN A 92 11.19 5.14 -5.93
N ARG A 93 11.14 5.69 -4.71
CA ARG A 93 10.12 6.69 -4.35
C ARG A 93 10.34 8.01 -5.08
N ALA A 94 11.57 8.49 -5.14
CA ALA A 94 11.95 9.73 -5.83
C ALA A 94 11.75 9.65 -7.36
N ALA A 95 11.85 8.45 -7.93
CA ALA A 95 11.65 8.23 -9.37
C ALA A 95 10.18 8.16 -9.79
N ARG A 96 9.22 8.13 -8.84
CA ARG A 96 7.79 8.12 -9.15
C ARG A 96 7.28 9.54 -9.29
N ASP A 97 6.43 9.77 -10.29
CA ASP A 97 5.71 11.01 -10.41
C ASP A 97 4.77 11.17 -9.18
N PRO A 98 4.93 12.25 -8.39
CA PRO A 98 4.12 12.47 -7.20
C PRO A 98 2.61 12.58 -7.51
N ASP A 99 2.24 13.11 -8.67
CA ASP A 99 0.84 13.33 -9.02
C ASP A 99 0.20 12.04 -9.54
N GLU A 100 0.91 11.22 -10.31
CA GLU A 100 0.47 9.86 -10.65
C GLU A 100 0.31 9.00 -9.40
N LEU A 101 1.22 9.11 -8.44
CA LEU A 101 1.14 8.36 -7.18
C LEU A 101 -0.06 8.81 -6.34
N LYS A 102 -0.33 10.11 -6.23
CA LYS A 102 -1.52 10.65 -5.56
C LYS A 102 -2.81 10.20 -6.23
N LYS A 103 -2.84 10.18 -7.57
CA LYS A 103 -3.98 9.70 -8.35
C LYS A 103 -4.23 8.23 -8.08
N TYR A 104 -3.19 7.38 -8.18
CA TYR A 104 -3.27 5.96 -7.88
C TYR A 104 -3.79 5.69 -6.46
N HIS A 105 -3.24 6.37 -5.45
CA HIS A 105 -3.72 6.20 -4.07
C HIS A 105 -5.18 6.60 -3.91
N ARG A 106 -5.61 7.68 -4.53
CA ARG A 106 -7.01 8.15 -4.50
C ARG A 106 -7.96 7.12 -5.10
N GLU A 107 -7.64 6.59 -6.27
CA GLU A 107 -8.42 5.57 -6.97
C GLU A 107 -8.46 4.26 -6.16
N TYR A 108 -7.30 3.77 -5.71
CA TYR A 108 -7.20 2.58 -4.86
C TYR A 108 -8.02 2.69 -3.57
N PHE A 109 -7.92 3.84 -2.87
CA PHE A 109 -8.71 4.08 -1.66
C PHE A 109 -10.20 4.14 -1.95
N ALA A 110 -10.62 4.82 -3.02
CA ALA A 110 -12.02 4.94 -3.40
C ALA A 110 -12.64 3.57 -3.74
N GLU A 111 -11.92 2.73 -4.47
CA GLU A 111 -12.37 1.37 -4.79
C GLU A 111 -12.42 0.48 -3.53
N ARG A 112 -11.39 0.53 -2.72
CA ARG A 112 -11.29 -0.32 -1.54
C ARG A 112 -12.30 0.03 -0.45
N ILE A 113 -12.59 1.32 -0.24
CA ILE A 113 -13.63 1.78 0.68
C ILE A 113 -15.01 1.23 0.28
N LYS A 114 -15.32 1.17 -1.03
CA LYS A 114 -16.59 0.62 -1.51
C LYS A 114 -16.69 -0.91 -1.35
N ALA A 115 -15.54 -1.60 -1.46
CA ALA A 115 -15.50 -3.05 -1.47
C ALA A 115 -15.33 -3.68 -0.08
N ASP A 116 -14.78 -2.95 0.88
CA ASP A 116 -14.32 -3.49 2.18
C ASP A 116 -14.76 -2.57 3.33
N LEU A 117 -15.87 -2.92 3.98
CA LEU A 117 -16.40 -2.19 5.12
C LEU A 117 -15.42 -2.12 6.31
N ASN A 118 -14.67 -3.19 6.55
CA ASN A 118 -13.68 -3.20 7.62
C ASN A 118 -12.53 -2.21 7.33
N PHE A 119 -12.14 -2.11 6.07
CA PHE A 119 -11.16 -1.10 5.65
C PHE A 119 -11.70 0.33 5.80
N LEU A 120 -12.95 0.56 5.47
CA LEU A 120 -13.62 1.84 5.68
C LEU A 120 -13.65 2.18 7.18
N LEU A 121 -14.10 1.26 8.02
CA LEU A 121 -14.20 1.45 9.46
C LEU A 121 -12.82 1.77 10.09
N ILE A 122 -11.80 0.95 9.86
CA ILE A 122 -10.47 1.21 10.42
C ILE A 122 -9.84 2.51 9.92
N SER A 123 -10.12 2.91 8.68
CA SER A 123 -9.62 4.17 8.12
C SER A 123 -10.26 5.38 8.81
N ASN A 124 -11.55 5.30 9.08
CA ASN A 124 -12.27 6.35 9.83
C ASN A 124 -11.80 6.41 11.28
N LEU A 125 -11.70 5.26 11.97
CA LEU A 125 -11.19 5.19 13.34
C LEU A 125 -9.78 5.79 13.46
N ARG A 126 -8.89 5.50 12.51
CA ARG A 126 -7.55 6.13 12.46
C ARG A 126 -7.61 7.64 12.31
N THR A 127 -8.50 8.13 11.48
CA THR A 127 -8.66 9.57 11.25
C THR A 127 -9.20 10.26 12.48
N LEU A 128 -10.18 9.67 13.15
CA LEU A 128 -10.77 10.17 14.37
C LEU A 128 -9.73 10.21 15.50
N THR A 129 -9.09 9.08 15.82
CA THR A 129 -8.13 8.96 16.92
C THR A 129 -6.91 9.86 16.70
N LYS A 130 -6.19 9.70 15.60
CA LYS A 130 -4.98 10.50 15.32
C LYS A 130 -5.29 11.98 15.16
N GLY A 131 -6.42 12.31 14.53
CA GLY A 131 -6.85 13.69 14.37
C GLY A 131 -7.17 14.37 15.71
N ALA A 132 -7.83 13.68 16.62
CA ALA A 132 -8.15 14.21 17.95
C ALA A 132 -6.89 14.38 18.82
N ILE A 133 -6.02 13.37 18.87
CA ILE A 133 -4.75 13.43 19.61
C ILE A 133 -3.88 14.59 19.13
N LYS A 134 -3.74 14.75 17.81
CA LYS A 134 -2.98 15.85 17.22
C LYS A 134 -3.59 17.23 17.54
N ARG A 135 -4.93 17.37 17.52
CA ARG A 135 -5.60 18.63 17.92
C ARG A 135 -5.40 18.92 19.40
N GLY A 136 -5.32 17.88 20.24
CA GLY A 136 -4.95 18.00 21.64
C GLY A 136 -3.47 18.30 21.90
N GLY A 137 -2.67 18.51 20.85
CA GLY A 137 -1.24 18.84 20.99
C GLY A 137 -0.37 17.65 21.41
N SER A 138 -0.86 16.43 21.24
CA SER A 138 -0.19 15.20 21.69
C SER A 138 0.16 14.26 20.52
N GLU A 139 0.95 13.24 20.82
CA GLU A 139 1.27 12.13 19.95
C GLU A 139 0.96 10.80 20.65
N THR A 140 0.89 9.72 19.89
CA THR A 140 0.72 8.38 20.44
C THR A 140 1.45 7.36 19.57
N ASP A 141 2.12 6.41 20.23
CA ASP A 141 2.72 5.24 19.59
C ASP A 141 1.73 4.07 19.53
N ALA A 142 0.61 4.14 20.25
CA ALA A 142 -0.41 3.11 20.28
C ALA A 142 -1.07 2.93 18.92
N LYS A 143 -1.33 1.68 18.55
CA LYS A 143 -2.09 1.37 17.34
C LYS A 143 -3.56 1.69 17.54
N THR A 144 -4.24 2.04 16.46
CA THR A 144 -5.67 2.42 16.52
C THR A 144 -6.54 1.36 17.19
N LEU A 145 -6.31 0.07 16.91
CA LEU A 145 -7.09 -1.01 17.54
C LEU A 145 -6.77 -1.19 19.02
N GLU A 146 -5.57 -0.87 19.47
CA GLU A 146 -5.20 -0.85 20.89
C GLU A 146 -5.98 0.23 21.62
N LEU A 147 -6.07 1.43 21.04
CA LEU A 147 -6.87 2.54 21.59
C LEU A 147 -8.38 2.22 21.59
N ILE A 148 -8.88 1.60 20.55
CA ILE A 148 -10.28 1.18 20.44
C ILE A 148 -10.63 0.09 21.47
N GLY A 149 -9.68 -0.79 21.80
CA GLY A 149 -9.82 -1.80 22.84
C GLY A 149 -10.67 -3.01 22.47
N CYS A 150 -10.93 -3.23 21.18
CA CYS A 150 -11.63 -4.43 20.68
C CYS A 150 -11.23 -4.75 19.24
N SER A 151 -11.69 -5.90 18.72
CA SER A 151 -11.57 -6.23 17.31
C SER A 151 -12.48 -5.34 16.44
N LEU A 152 -12.17 -5.25 15.14
CA LEU A 152 -13.04 -4.51 14.21
C LEU A 152 -14.44 -5.12 14.10
N GLU A 153 -14.56 -6.43 14.27
CA GLU A 153 -15.83 -7.13 14.21
C GLU A 153 -16.72 -6.78 15.41
N GLU A 154 -16.15 -6.78 16.61
CA GLU A 154 -16.84 -6.35 17.83
C GLU A 154 -17.24 -4.87 17.77
N CYS A 155 -16.33 -4.01 17.29
CA CYS A 155 -16.63 -2.59 17.09
C CYS A 155 -17.78 -2.38 16.11
N ARG A 156 -17.75 -3.10 14.97
CA ARG A 156 -18.81 -3.04 13.97
C ARG A 156 -20.15 -3.49 14.54
N LYS A 157 -20.19 -4.62 15.24
CA LYS A 157 -21.40 -5.14 15.88
C LYS A 157 -21.97 -4.16 16.88
N HIS A 158 -21.15 -3.57 17.73
CA HIS A 158 -21.54 -2.52 18.67
C HIS A 158 -22.20 -1.30 18.00
N ILE A 159 -21.67 -0.88 16.87
CA ILE A 159 -22.25 0.23 16.09
C ILE A 159 -23.59 -0.21 15.46
N GLU A 160 -23.66 -1.40 14.87
CA GLU A 160 -24.87 -1.96 14.26
C GLU A 160 -26.01 -2.12 15.28
N GLU A 161 -25.71 -2.54 16.49
CA GLU A 161 -26.70 -2.69 17.58
C GLU A 161 -27.34 -1.35 18.02
N GLN A 162 -26.73 -0.22 17.67
CA GLN A 162 -27.20 1.13 17.94
C GLN A 162 -27.89 1.80 16.74
N PHE A 163 -28.00 1.11 15.60
CA PHE A 163 -28.69 1.65 14.43
C PHE A 163 -30.19 1.81 14.72
N ASP A 164 -30.74 2.96 14.31
CA ASP A 164 -32.18 3.09 14.17
C ASP A 164 -32.69 2.44 12.86
N GLU A 165 -33.99 2.43 12.67
CA GLU A 165 -34.63 1.78 11.50
C GLU A 165 -34.14 2.28 10.13
N LYS A 166 -33.54 3.48 10.09
CA LYS A 166 -33.07 4.11 8.85
C LYS A 166 -31.56 4.03 8.67
N MET A 167 -30.80 3.73 9.72
CA MET A 167 -29.35 3.62 9.68
C MET A 167 -28.89 2.32 9.05
N ASN A 168 -27.92 2.40 8.17
CA ASN A 168 -27.19 1.25 7.63
C ASN A 168 -25.84 1.71 7.11
N TRP A 169 -24.95 0.78 6.73
CA TRP A 169 -23.61 1.12 6.26
C TRP A 169 -23.57 1.86 4.92
N ASN A 170 -24.64 1.78 4.09
CA ASN A 170 -24.68 2.48 2.81
C ASN A 170 -24.97 3.97 2.95
N ASN A 171 -25.52 4.40 4.10
CA ASN A 171 -25.76 5.81 4.40
C ASN A 171 -24.80 6.38 5.45
N TRP A 172 -23.65 5.71 5.65
CA TRP A 172 -22.53 6.27 6.39
C TRP A 172 -21.75 7.23 5.50
N ASP A 173 -22.23 8.42 5.36
CA ASP A 173 -21.69 9.44 4.48
C ASP A 173 -21.85 10.87 5.07
N ARG A 174 -21.47 11.88 4.27
CA ARG A 174 -21.45 13.28 4.71
C ARG A 174 -22.81 13.80 5.21
N ARG A 175 -23.93 13.30 4.70
CA ARG A 175 -25.30 13.72 5.05
C ARG A 175 -26.12 12.64 5.73
N GLY A 176 -25.56 11.46 5.85
CA GLY A 176 -26.16 10.33 6.54
C GLY A 176 -25.82 10.35 8.03
N TRP A 177 -25.35 9.23 8.56
CA TRP A 177 -24.90 9.17 9.95
C TRP A 177 -23.35 9.25 10.03
N HIS A 178 -22.87 9.69 11.19
CA HIS A 178 -21.45 9.80 11.50
C HIS A 178 -21.12 8.93 12.69
N LEU A 179 -19.88 8.48 12.80
CA LEU A 179 -19.37 7.91 14.02
C LEU A 179 -19.02 9.04 14.98
N ASP A 180 -19.67 9.08 16.11
CA ASP A 180 -19.55 10.10 17.16
C ASP A 180 -19.02 9.48 18.45
N HIS A 181 -18.38 10.32 19.30
CA HIS A 181 -18.06 9.96 20.67
C HIS A 181 -19.21 10.40 21.58
N ILE A 182 -19.77 9.48 22.38
CA ILE A 182 -20.80 9.79 23.36
C ILE A 182 -20.29 10.93 24.24
N ARG A 183 -19.17 10.73 24.87
CA ARG A 183 -18.43 11.77 25.57
C ARG A 183 -17.37 12.36 24.64
N PRO A 184 -17.42 13.67 24.36
CA PRO A 184 -16.61 14.29 23.31
C PRO A 184 -15.11 14.29 23.65
N CYS A 185 -14.26 14.19 22.63
CA CYS A 185 -12.80 14.18 22.82
C CYS A 185 -12.26 15.43 23.56
N SER A 186 -12.96 16.56 23.46
CA SER A 186 -12.59 17.81 24.14
C SER A 186 -12.68 17.73 25.66
N SER A 187 -13.43 16.76 26.20
CA SER A 187 -13.57 16.55 27.66
C SER A 187 -12.45 15.67 28.24
N PHE A 188 -11.49 15.24 27.44
CA PHE A 188 -10.37 14.40 27.87
C PHE A 188 -9.04 15.12 27.72
N ASN A 189 -8.13 14.91 28.66
CA ASN A 189 -6.74 15.30 28.50
C ASN A 189 -5.99 14.26 27.65
N LEU A 190 -5.97 14.47 26.34
CA LEU A 190 -5.36 13.51 25.39
C LEU A 190 -3.82 13.51 25.43
N SER A 191 -3.16 14.31 26.28
CA SER A 191 -1.74 14.16 26.58
C SER A 191 -1.46 12.97 27.52
N GLU A 192 -2.48 12.48 28.21
CA GLU A 192 -2.39 11.33 29.09
C GLU A 192 -2.85 10.05 28.40
N GLU A 193 -1.96 9.08 28.32
CA GLU A 193 -2.21 7.81 27.64
C GLU A 193 -3.47 7.10 28.15
N LYS A 194 -3.68 7.06 29.46
CA LYS A 194 -4.88 6.46 30.07
C LYS A 194 -6.16 7.09 29.56
N GLN A 195 -6.18 8.41 29.41
CA GLN A 195 -7.35 9.12 28.89
C GLN A 195 -7.56 8.91 27.40
N GLN A 196 -6.49 8.68 26.63
CA GLN A 196 -6.62 8.26 25.23
C GLN A 196 -7.36 6.91 25.13
N TYR A 197 -6.99 5.90 25.93
CA TYR A 197 -7.67 4.60 25.94
C TYR A 197 -9.14 4.68 26.32
N ILE A 198 -9.50 5.58 27.24
CA ILE A 198 -10.91 5.77 27.62
C ILE A 198 -11.67 6.53 26.53
N CYS A 199 -11.12 7.63 26.04
CA CYS A 199 -11.72 8.47 25.01
C CYS A 199 -12.05 7.69 23.74
N PHE A 200 -11.07 6.89 23.27
CA PHE A 200 -11.21 6.16 22.02
C PHE A 200 -11.75 4.74 22.17
N ASN A 201 -12.11 4.32 23.40
CA ASN A 201 -12.72 3.01 23.61
C ASN A 201 -13.96 2.85 22.73
N TRP A 202 -14.13 1.66 22.13
CA TRP A 202 -15.25 1.36 21.25
C TRP A 202 -16.63 1.62 21.91
N ARG A 203 -16.70 1.50 23.23
CA ARG A 203 -17.91 1.76 24.03
C ARG A 203 -18.29 3.24 24.07
N ASN A 204 -17.32 4.14 23.85
CA ASN A 204 -17.57 5.57 23.72
C ASN A 204 -18.00 5.98 22.29
N LEU A 205 -18.18 5.02 21.39
CA LEU A 205 -18.57 5.27 20.02
C LEU A 205 -20.05 4.99 19.81
N ARG A 206 -20.71 5.87 19.05
CA ARG A 206 -22.10 5.68 18.62
C ARG A 206 -22.30 6.18 17.18
N PRO A 207 -23.27 5.62 16.45
CA PRO A 207 -23.76 6.25 15.23
C PRO A 207 -24.67 7.42 15.60
N LEU A 208 -24.46 8.55 14.94
CA LEU A 208 -25.28 9.74 15.15
C LEU A 208 -25.57 10.40 13.82
N TRP A 209 -26.84 10.78 13.55
CA TRP A 209 -27.20 11.49 12.32
C TRP A 209 -26.40 12.80 12.19
N TRP A 210 -26.01 13.13 10.96
CA TRP A 210 -25.11 14.25 10.66
C TRP A 210 -25.61 15.59 11.24
N ASP A 211 -26.90 15.85 11.17
CA ASP A 211 -27.53 17.07 11.71
C ASP A 211 -27.43 17.11 13.22
N LYS A 212 -27.75 16.02 13.91
CA LYS A 212 -27.59 15.87 15.35
C LYS A 212 -26.13 16.01 15.78
N ASN A 213 -25.20 15.38 15.02
CA ASN A 213 -23.78 15.45 15.30
C ASN A 213 -23.22 16.87 15.15
N ILE A 214 -23.61 17.60 14.10
CA ILE A 214 -23.21 19.00 13.92
C ILE A 214 -23.76 19.89 15.02
N ASN A 215 -25.01 19.67 15.44
CA ASN A 215 -25.64 20.45 16.52
C ASN A 215 -25.06 20.11 17.90
N LYS A 216 -24.68 18.87 18.13
CA LYS A 216 -24.04 18.44 19.37
C LYS A 216 -22.67 19.11 19.56
N LYS A 217 -21.84 19.16 18.51
CA LYS A 217 -20.44 19.64 18.60
C LYS A 217 -19.68 18.90 19.70
N ASP A 218 -19.19 19.64 20.67
CA ASP A 218 -18.50 19.17 21.89
C ASP A 218 -19.38 19.20 23.14
N LYS A 219 -20.67 19.47 22.98
CA LYS A 219 -21.63 19.43 24.06
C LYS A 219 -21.97 17.99 24.40
N TYR A 220 -22.14 17.73 25.69
CA TYR A 220 -22.75 16.54 26.17
C TYR A 220 -23.45 16.88 27.48
N ASP A 221 -24.61 16.29 27.71
CA ASP A 221 -25.45 16.61 28.83
C ASP A 221 -25.35 15.58 29.98
N GLN A 222 -26.07 15.81 31.06
CA GLN A 222 -26.04 14.91 32.20
C GLN A 222 -26.56 13.52 31.87
N LEU A 223 -27.51 13.40 30.98
CA LEU A 223 -28.03 12.10 30.53
C LEU A 223 -26.99 11.30 29.69
N ASP A 224 -26.26 11.99 28.81
CA ASP A 224 -25.13 11.40 28.11
C ASP A 224 -24.04 10.91 29.08
N GLU A 225 -23.75 11.69 30.16
CA GLU A 225 -22.79 11.32 31.21
C GLU A 225 -23.25 10.08 32.00
N GLU A 226 -24.51 10.07 32.40
CA GLU A 226 -25.07 8.94 33.13
C GLU A 226 -25.07 7.67 32.29
N ASN A 227 -25.48 7.76 31.04
CA ASN A 227 -25.46 6.64 30.08
C ASN A 227 -24.03 6.15 29.83
N TRP A 228 -23.07 7.05 29.62
CA TRP A 228 -21.68 6.72 29.41
C TRP A 228 -21.07 6.05 30.64
N THR A 229 -21.27 6.62 31.85
CA THR A 229 -20.79 6.06 33.11
C THR A 229 -21.38 4.68 33.37
N LYS A 230 -22.67 4.51 33.14
CA LYS A 230 -23.39 3.25 33.30
C LYS A 230 -22.87 2.16 32.33
N LEU A 231 -22.63 2.54 31.09
CA LEU A 231 -22.06 1.67 30.07
C LEU A 231 -20.67 1.16 30.47
N PHE A 232 -19.78 2.05 30.89
CA PHE A 232 -18.42 1.67 31.29
C PHE A 232 -18.40 0.83 32.59
N ARG A 233 -19.27 1.12 33.57
CA ARG A 233 -19.39 0.32 34.81
C ARG A 233 -19.96 -1.06 34.55
N ASN A 234 -21.02 -1.18 33.78
CA ASN A 234 -21.61 -2.46 33.41
C ASN A 234 -20.64 -3.39 32.67
N LEU A 235 -19.59 -2.85 32.13
CA LEU A 235 -18.54 -3.56 31.39
C LEU A 235 -17.30 -3.86 32.24
N GLY A 236 -17.40 -3.69 33.57
CA GLY A 236 -16.34 -4.00 34.52
C GLY A 236 -15.17 -3.00 34.50
N TYR A 237 -15.40 -1.77 34.03
CA TYR A 237 -14.39 -0.72 34.16
C TYR A 237 -14.44 -0.13 35.58
N GLU A 238 -13.52 -0.59 36.42
CA GLU A 238 -13.38 -0.14 37.82
C GLU A 238 -12.48 1.10 37.95
N GLY A 239 -11.95 1.62 36.83
CA GLY A 239 -11.12 2.83 36.86
C GLY A 239 -11.88 4.06 37.27
N ASP A 240 -11.16 5.05 37.77
CA ASP A 240 -11.72 6.33 38.18
C ASP A 240 -12.18 7.13 36.95
N LEU A 241 -13.46 6.98 36.62
CA LEU A 241 -14.11 7.64 35.48
C LEU A 241 -14.16 9.17 35.65
N PHE A 242 -13.87 9.68 36.86
CA PHE A 242 -14.00 11.08 37.22
C PHE A 242 -12.69 11.87 37.21
N LEU A 243 -11.53 11.23 37.10
CA LEU A 243 -10.24 11.94 36.96
C LEU A 243 -10.12 12.78 35.68
N ILE A 244 -11.21 12.90 34.94
CA ILE A 244 -11.27 13.57 33.67
C ILE A 244 -11.77 15.02 33.79
N TYR A 245 -12.23 15.43 34.97
CA TYR A 245 -12.90 16.71 35.19
C TYR A 245 -12.11 17.76 35.98
N ASN A 246 -10.85 17.54 36.27
CA ASN A 246 -10.01 18.57 36.94
C ASN A 246 -8.86 19.02 36.06
#